data_174e099567454f2983a34e9719ccaa03
#
_entry.id   174e099567454f2983a34e9719ccaa03
#
_cell.length_a   1.000
_cell.length_b   1.000
_cell.length_c   1.000
_cell.angle_alpha   90.00
_cell.angle_beta   90.00
_cell.angle_gamma   90.00
#
_symmetry.space_group_name_H-M   'P 1'
#
loop_
_entity.id
_entity.type
_entity.pdbx_description
1 polymer ?
#
loop_
_entity_poly.entity_id
_entity_poly.type
_entity_poly.pdbx_seq_one_letter_code
_entity_poly.pdbx_strand_id
1 'polypeptide(L)'
;MKKVLIFLICLIGYQIGCHAQMADEHYYFKNLSVQNGLSQNTVNAILQDKQGFMWFGTKDGLNRYDGLSFRKFKHDDRTRRSIGNNFITALYEDAKGNIWVGTDVGLYIYNPEKDSFRHFAELSAENTKIEHTVTAISGDNKGCVWVAEIGR
;
A
#
# COMPACT_ATOMS: atom_id res chain seq x y z
N MET A 1 21.37 58.07 -26.41
CA MET A 1 22.26 56.89 -26.40
C MET A 1 22.01 55.98 -25.18
N LYS A 2 22.00 56.47 -23.92
CA LYS A 2 21.80 55.62 -22.71
C LYS A 2 20.45 54.87 -22.69
N LYS A 3 19.35 55.47 -23.17
CA LYS A 3 18.01 54.83 -23.18
C LYS A 3 17.92 53.68 -24.20
N VAL A 4 18.60 53.75 -25.34
CA VAL A 4 18.64 52.69 -26.37
C VAL A 4 19.46 51.50 -25.86
N LEU A 5 20.54 51.73 -25.13
CA LEU A 5 21.38 50.69 -24.55
C LEU A 5 20.62 49.87 -23.48
N ILE A 6 19.81 50.52 -22.63
CA ILE A 6 18.99 49.83 -21.61
C ILE A 6 17.93 48.96 -22.29
N PHE A 7 17.32 49.41 -23.38
CA PHE A 7 16.34 48.64 -24.11
C PHE A 7 16.94 47.41 -24.80
N LEU A 8 18.14 47.51 -25.30
CA LEU A 8 18.91 46.39 -25.87
C LEU A 8 19.29 45.34 -24.82
N ILE A 9 19.70 45.76 -23.63
CA ILE A 9 20.05 44.87 -22.50
C ILE A 9 18.79 44.13 -22.01
N CYS A 10 17.63 44.79 -21.92
CA CYS A 10 16.35 44.14 -21.59
C CYS A 10 15.90 43.12 -22.64
N LEU A 11 16.13 43.38 -23.93
CA LEU A 11 15.79 42.47 -25.02
C LEU A 11 16.67 41.21 -25.02
N ILE A 12 17.98 41.35 -24.68
CA ILE A 12 18.90 40.23 -24.54
C ILE A 12 18.57 39.40 -23.29
N GLY A 13 18.18 40.05 -22.17
CA GLY A 13 17.78 39.38 -20.94
C GLY A 13 16.50 38.54 -21.11
N TYR A 14 15.63 38.92 -22.04
CA TYR A 14 14.38 38.18 -22.31
C TYR A 14 14.60 36.86 -23.05
N GLN A 15 15.74 36.69 -23.72
CA GLN A 15 16.05 35.46 -24.45
C GLN A 15 16.68 34.35 -23.58
N ILE A 16 17.09 34.66 -22.33
CA ILE A 16 17.80 33.72 -21.46
C ILE A 16 16.86 32.88 -20.57
N GLY A 17 15.58 33.17 -20.58
CA GLY A 17 14.66 32.68 -19.57
C GLY A 17 13.52 31.80 -20.02
N CYS A 18 13.70 30.75 -20.80
CA CYS A 18 12.76 29.63 -20.80
C CYS A 18 13.34 28.40 -21.50
N HIS A 19 14.38 27.82 -20.96
CA HIS A 19 14.60 26.40 -21.18
C HIS A 19 13.77 25.66 -20.15
N ALA A 20 12.52 25.35 -20.51
CA ALA A 20 11.77 24.31 -19.82
C ALA A 20 12.56 23.02 -20.01
N GLN A 21 13.37 22.66 -19.02
CA GLN A 21 13.97 21.35 -18.91
C GLN A 21 12.78 20.39 -18.73
N MET A 22 12.35 19.77 -19.82
CA MET A 22 11.53 18.56 -19.70
C MET A 22 12.43 17.57 -18.96
N ALA A 23 12.13 17.32 -17.68
CA ALA A 23 12.73 16.22 -16.96
C ALA A 23 12.29 14.97 -17.75
N ASP A 24 13.26 14.34 -18.40
CA ASP A 24 13.04 13.05 -19.07
C ASP A 24 12.88 12.02 -17.94
N GLU A 25 11.64 11.81 -17.49
CA GLU A 25 11.33 10.85 -16.45
C GLU A 25 11.55 9.45 -17.02
N HIS A 26 12.72 8.90 -16.78
CA HIS A 26 13.01 7.50 -17.10
C HIS A 26 12.31 6.59 -16.09
N TYR A 27 11.27 5.91 -16.52
CA TYR A 27 10.62 4.86 -15.73
C TYR A 27 11.41 3.56 -15.82
N TYR A 28 11.80 3.03 -14.67
CA TYR A 28 12.45 1.73 -14.55
C TYR A 28 11.46 0.71 -14.04
N PHE A 29 11.32 -0.40 -14.75
CA PHE A 29 10.45 -1.51 -14.35
C PHE A 29 11.29 -2.64 -13.75
N LYS A 30 10.89 -3.11 -12.56
CA LYS A 30 11.45 -4.29 -11.92
C LYS A 30 10.35 -5.35 -11.79
N ASN A 31 10.59 -6.54 -12.33
CA ASN A 31 9.67 -7.66 -12.16
C ASN A 31 9.94 -8.32 -10.81
N LEU A 32 8.89 -8.46 -9.98
CA LEU A 32 8.92 -9.18 -8.71
C LEU A 32 8.07 -10.45 -8.82
N SER A 33 8.66 -11.59 -8.53
CA SER A 33 8.04 -12.92 -8.69
C SER A 33 8.40 -13.84 -7.54
N VAL A 34 7.92 -15.07 -7.57
CA VAL A 34 8.31 -16.11 -6.61
C VAL A 34 9.82 -16.38 -6.62
N GLN A 35 10.49 -16.16 -7.75
CA GLN A 35 11.95 -16.28 -7.86
C GLN A 35 12.69 -15.21 -7.07
N ASN A 36 12.07 -14.07 -6.85
CA ASN A 36 12.60 -12.97 -6.05
C ASN A 36 12.16 -13.06 -4.58
N GLY A 37 11.35 -14.06 -4.22
CA GLY A 37 10.90 -14.28 -2.85
C GLY A 37 9.44 -13.95 -2.57
N LEU A 38 8.64 -13.54 -3.56
CA LEU A 38 7.18 -13.40 -3.40
C LEU A 38 6.56 -14.76 -3.04
N SER A 39 5.48 -14.78 -2.27
CA SER A 39 4.84 -16.04 -1.87
C SER A 39 4.12 -16.74 -3.02
N GLN A 40 3.53 -15.95 -3.94
CA GLN A 40 2.79 -16.44 -5.11
C GLN A 40 2.66 -15.31 -6.15
N ASN A 41 2.66 -15.65 -7.46
CA ASN A 41 2.68 -14.65 -8.53
C ASN A 41 1.33 -13.94 -8.77
N THR A 42 0.21 -14.49 -8.31
CA THR A 42 -1.08 -13.79 -8.41
C THR A 42 -1.20 -12.81 -7.26
N VAL A 43 -0.98 -11.53 -7.56
CA VAL A 43 -1.13 -10.41 -6.64
C VAL A 43 -2.52 -9.81 -6.83
N ASN A 44 -3.33 -9.80 -5.77
CA ASN A 44 -4.69 -9.26 -5.78
C ASN A 44 -4.76 -7.82 -5.22
N ALA A 45 -3.83 -7.46 -4.33
CA ALA A 45 -3.78 -6.15 -3.70
C ALA A 45 -2.35 -5.67 -3.51
N ILE A 46 -2.12 -4.37 -3.69
CA ILE A 46 -0.83 -3.71 -3.48
C ILE A 46 -1.09 -2.45 -2.64
N LEU A 47 -0.21 -2.21 -1.67
CA LEU A 47 -0.24 -1.04 -0.82
C LEU A 47 1.20 -0.58 -0.53
N GLN A 48 1.46 0.71 -0.57
CA GLN A 48 2.66 1.30 0.02
C GLN A 48 2.27 1.95 1.35
N ASP A 49 2.93 1.52 2.44
CA ASP A 49 2.68 2.10 3.75
C ASP A 49 3.46 3.42 3.97
N LYS A 50 3.11 4.15 5.02
CA LYS A 50 3.74 5.43 5.37
C LYS A 50 5.23 5.31 5.72
N GLN A 51 5.72 4.10 6.01
CA GLN A 51 7.13 3.81 6.26
C GLN A 51 7.90 3.52 4.95
N GLY A 52 7.19 3.41 3.82
CA GLY A 52 7.75 3.15 2.50
C GLY A 52 7.83 1.67 2.13
N PHE A 53 7.38 0.75 2.99
CA PHE A 53 7.31 -0.66 2.64
C PHE A 53 6.19 -0.91 1.62
N MET A 54 6.47 -1.80 0.66
CA MET A 54 5.45 -2.28 -0.27
C MET A 54 4.82 -3.57 0.24
N TRP A 55 3.51 -3.61 0.29
CA TRP A 55 2.73 -4.77 0.69
C TRP A 55 2.07 -5.41 -0.53
N PHE A 56 2.18 -6.72 -0.64
CA PHE A 56 1.60 -7.50 -1.73
C PHE A 56 0.71 -8.60 -1.14
N GLY A 57 -0.59 -8.45 -1.34
CA GLY A 57 -1.58 -9.47 -1.02
C GLY A 57 -1.70 -10.46 -2.16
N THR A 58 -1.41 -11.73 -1.90
CA THR A 58 -1.43 -12.79 -2.91
C THR A 58 -2.47 -13.86 -2.59
N LYS A 59 -2.60 -14.84 -3.48
CA LYS A 59 -3.42 -16.05 -3.21
C LYS A 59 -2.80 -16.97 -2.16
N ASP A 60 -1.53 -16.75 -1.76
CA ASP A 60 -0.83 -17.60 -0.81
C ASP A 60 -0.02 -16.79 0.22
N GLY A 61 -0.67 -15.84 0.84
CA GLY A 61 -0.14 -15.03 1.94
C GLY A 61 0.06 -13.56 1.60
N LEU A 62 0.36 -12.82 2.66
CA LEU A 62 0.72 -11.41 2.61
C LEU A 62 2.24 -11.28 2.60
N ASN A 63 2.77 -10.38 1.80
CA ASN A 63 4.19 -10.13 1.66
C ASN A 63 4.49 -8.67 1.92
N ARG A 64 5.52 -8.37 2.72
CA ARG A 64 6.08 -7.03 2.87
C ARG A 64 7.46 -6.97 2.24
N TYR A 65 7.69 -6.01 1.38
CA TYR A 65 8.93 -5.79 0.65
C TYR A 65 9.59 -4.48 1.09
N ASP A 66 10.88 -4.56 1.44
CA ASP A 66 11.68 -3.44 1.93
C ASP A 66 12.57 -2.78 0.84
N GLY A 67 12.38 -3.18 -0.44
CA GLY A 67 13.24 -2.80 -1.56
C GLY A 67 14.30 -3.83 -1.91
N LEU A 68 14.62 -4.75 -1.00
CA LEU A 68 15.66 -5.78 -1.15
C LEU A 68 15.10 -7.19 -1.00
N SER A 69 14.26 -7.44 0.01
CA SER A 69 13.78 -8.75 0.40
C SER A 69 12.30 -8.77 0.74
N PHE A 70 11.70 -9.97 0.69
CA PHE A 70 10.32 -10.20 1.09
C PHE A 70 10.25 -10.83 2.47
N ARG A 71 9.45 -10.22 3.36
CA ARG A 71 8.95 -10.88 4.56
C ARG A 71 7.56 -11.42 4.26
N LYS A 72 7.35 -12.72 4.51
CA LYS A 72 6.08 -13.42 4.25
C LYS A 72 5.31 -13.62 5.53
N PHE A 73 4.00 -13.40 5.47
CA PHE A 73 3.04 -13.67 6.53
C PHE A 73 2.03 -14.68 6.01
N LYS A 74 1.94 -15.81 6.69
CA LYS A 74 1.01 -16.89 6.36
C LYS A 74 0.18 -17.29 7.57
N HIS A 75 -0.94 -17.91 7.30
CA HIS A 75 -1.74 -18.57 8.33
C HIS A 75 -0.95 -19.69 9.01
N ASP A 76 -1.03 -19.72 10.34
CA ASP A 76 -0.45 -20.77 11.18
C ASP A 76 -1.40 -21.08 12.32
N ASP A 77 -2.01 -22.27 12.29
CA ASP A 77 -2.98 -22.75 13.29
C ASP A 77 -2.40 -22.84 14.71
N ARG A 78 -1.06 -22.86 14.83
CA ARG A 78 -0.36 -22.96 16.13
C ARG A 78 -0.30 -21.63 16.86
N THR A 79 -0.64 -20.52 16.20
CA THR A 79 -0.59 -19.19 16.81
C THR A 79 -1.79 -18.33 16.39
N ARG A 80 -2.41 -17.69 17.39
CA ARG A 80 -3.47 -16.70 17.16
C ARG A 80 -2.96 -15.35 16.65
N ARG A 81 -1.63 -15.19 16.54
CA ARG A 81 -1.00 -13.95 16.05
C ARG A 81 -0.74 -13.98 14.56
N SER A 82 -0.96 -15.10 13.90
CA SER A 82 -0.87 -15.20 12.44
C SER A 82 -2.09 -14.59 11.77
N ILE A 83 -1.97 -14.30 10.48
CA ILE A 83 -3.13 -13.99 9.63
C ILE A 83 -4.01 -15.24 9.55
N GLY A 84 -5.34 -15.07 9.57
CA GLY A 84 -6.24 -16.23 9.64
C GLY A 84 -6.51 -16.90 8.30
N ASN A 85 -6.10 -16.32 7.18
CA ASN A 85 -6.24 -16.91 5.86
C ASN A 85 -5.16 -16.42 4.91
N ASN A 86 -4.70 -17.27 3.98
CA ASN A 86 -3.64 -16.94 3.04
C ASN A 86 -4.14 -16.23 1.77
N PHE A 87 -5.43 -16.32 1.45
CA PHE A 87 -5.98 -15.67 0.27
C PHE A 87 -6.29 -14.21 0.57
N ILE A 88 -5.35 -13.32 0.24
CA ILE A 88 -5.47 -11.88 0.48
C ILE A 88 -6.19 -11.22 -0.69
N THR A 89 -7.19 -10.40 -0.39
CA THR A 89 -8.08 -9.77 -1.37
C THR A 89 -7.98 -8.26 -1.38
N ALA A 90 -7.78 -7.62 -0.22
CA ALA A 90 -7.73 -6.17 -0.09
C ALA A 90 -6.73 -5.74 0.99
N LEU A 91 -6.14 -4.55 0.83
CA LEU A 91 -5.21 -3.94 1.76
C LEU A 91 -5.54 -2.45 1.95
N TYR A 92 -5.39 -1.97 3.19
CA TYR A 92 -5.53 -0.55 3.52
C TYR A 92 -4.68 -0.22 4.75
N GLU A 93 -4.04 0.97 4.78
CA GLU A 93 -3.34 1.48 5.96
C GLU A 93 -4.19 2.58 6.63
N ASP A 94 -4.47 2.41 7.92
CA ASP A 94 -5.20 3.41 8.69
C ASP A 94 -4.32 4.59 9.14
N ALA A 95 -4.96 5.60 9.76
CA ALA A 95 -4.24 6.77 10.26
C ALA A 95 -3.19 6.45 11.34
N LYS A 96 -3.36 5.32 12.04
CA LYS A 96 -2.47 4.84 13.11
C LYS A 96 -1.33 3.96 12.59
N GLY A 97 -1.28 3.70 11.27
CA GLY A 97 -0.27 2.83 10.64
C GLY A 97 -0.56 1.33 10.77
N ASN A 98 -1.77 0.93 11.19
CA ASN A 98 -2.16 -0.47 11.13
C ASN A 98 -2.53 -0.85 9.70
N ILE A 99 -2.14 -2.06 9.27
CA ILE A 99 -2.51 -2.59 7.96
C ILE A 99 -3.75 -3.46 8.09
N TRP A 100 -4.83 -3.01 7.48
CA TRP A 100 -6.08 -3.75 7.37
C TRP A 100 -5.97 -4.71 6.21
N VAL A 101 -6.27 -5.97 6.45
CA VAL A 101 -6.05 -7.07 5.51
C VAL A 101 -7.35 -7.84 5.31
N GLY A 102 -7.96 -7.64 4.15
CA GLY A 102 -9.10 -8.40 3.69
C GLY A 102 -8.65 -9.75 3.14
N THR A 103 -9.41 -10.77 3.49
CA THR A 103 -9.19 -12.14 3.02
C THR A 103 -10.48 -12.76 2.47
N ASP A 104 -10.39 -13.98 1.95
CA ASP A 104 -11.55 -14.75 1.48
C ASP A 104 -12.52 -15.16 2.60
N VAL A 105 -12.09 -15.11 3.86
CA VAL A 105 -12.88 -15.56 5.02
C VAL A 105 -12.89 -14.54 6.16
N GLY A 106 -12.67 -13.27 5.89
CA GLY A 106 -12.77 -12.23 6.92
C GLY A 106 -11.74 -11.14 6.86
N LEU A 107 -11.72 -10.32 7.93
CA LEU A 107 -10.92 -9.13 8.06
C LEU A 107 -9.94 -9.24 9.23
N TYR A 108 -8.69 -8.94 8.97
CA TYR A 108 -7.60 -8.95 9.95
C TYR A 108 -6.89 -7.60 9.99
N ILE A 109 -6.30 -7.27 11.13
CA ILE A 109 -5.53 -6.05 11.30
C ILE A 109 -4.14 -6.43 11.80
N TYR A 110 -3.12 -6.08 11.00
CA TYR A 110 -1.73 -6.18 11.39
C TYR A 110 -1.30 -4.93 12.14
N ASN A 111 -0.77 -5.12 13.34
CA ASN A 111 -0.17 -4.07 14.13
C ASN A 111 1.37 -4.15 14.01
N PRO A 112 2.04 -3.14 13.41
CA PRO A 112 3.48 -3.16 13.20
C PRO A 112 4.30 -3.17 14.51
N GLU A 113 3.81 -2.47 15.55
CA GLU A 113 4.51 -2.38 16.84
C GLU A 113 4.54 -3.73 17.58
N LYS A 114 3.46 -4.51 17.43
CA LYS A 114 3.31 -5.82 18.09
C LYS A 114 3.71 -6.98 17.20
N ASP A 115 3.99 -6.69 15.93
CA ASP A 115 4.29 -7.70 14.90
C ASP A 115 3.28 -8.86 14.90
N SER A 116 2.00 -8.54 14.89
CA SER A 116 0.93 -9.52 15.07
C SER A 116 -0.35 -9.12 14.35
N PHE A 117 -1.08 -10.14 13.92
CA PHE A 117 -2.44 -9.98 13.40
C PHE A 117 -3.47 -10.19 14.50
N ARG A 118 -4.61 -9.51 14.34
CA ARG A 118 -5.81 -9.72 15.15
C ARG A 118 -7.00 -9.79 14.21
N HIS A 119 -7.93 -10.68 14.51
CA HIS A 119 -9.21 -10.71 13.80
C HIS A 119 -10.02 -9.45 14.16
N PHE A 120 -10.71 -8.87 13.18
CA PHE A 120 -11.49 -7.64 13.38
C PHE A 120 -12.53 -7.77 14.51
N ALA A 121 -13.20 -8.91 14.62
CA ALA A 121 -14.17 -9.16 15.68
C ALA A 121 -13.61 -8.98 17.11
N GLU A 122 -12.32 -9.21 17.31
CA GLU A 122 -11.65 -8.99 18.62
C GLU A 122 -11.49 -7.51 18.97
N LEU A 123 -11.63 -6.63 17.98
CA LEU A 123 -11.44 -5.18 18.12
C LEU A 123 -12.77 -4.41 18.07
N SER A 124 -13.81 -5.03 17.52
CA SER A 124 -15.13 -4.44 17.43
C SER A 124 -15.83 -4.45 18.80
N ALA A 125 -16.31 -3.28 19.24
CA ALA A 125 -17.07 -3.15 20.49
C ALA A 125 -18.36 -3.97 20.51
N GLU A 126 -18.95 -4.21 19.33
CA GLU A 126 -20.20 -4.96 19.16
C GLU A 126 -19.95 -6.44 18.80
N ASN A 127 -18.68 -6.90 18.85
CA ASN A 127 -18.30 -8.23 18.38
C ASN A 127 -18.76 -8.52 16.94
N THR A 128 -18.82 -7.47 16.12
CA THR A 128 -19.21 -7.56 14.72
C THR A 128 -18.25 -8.48 13.98
N LYS A 129 -18.77 -9.50 13.33
CA LYS A 129 -17.98 -10.46 12.58
C LYS A 129 -18.08 -10.15 11.10
N ILE A 130 -16.94 -10.18 10.43
CA ILE A 130 -16.81 -10.18 8.98
C ILE A 130 -16.25 -11.56 8.64
N GLU A 131 -17.12 -12.46 8.14
CA GLU A 131 -16.78 -13.88 7.92
C GLU A 131 -16.84 -14.27 6.43
N HIS A 132 -17.07 -13.29 5.55
CA HIS A 132 -17.13 -13.49 4.10
C HIS A 132 -15.96 -12.82 3.40
N THR A 133 -15.84 -13.04 2.10
CA THR A 133 -14.81 -12.45 1.27
C THR A 133 -14.86 -10.92 1.34
N VAL A 134 -13.81 -10.31 1.86
CA VAL A 134 -13.65 -8.85 1.84
C VAL A 134 -13.15 -8.45 0.46
N THR A 135 -13.90 -7.61 -0.25
CA THR A 135 -13.58 -7.22 -1.62
C THR A 135 -12.89 -5.88 -1.74
N ALA A 136 -13.14 -4.97 -0.80
CA ALA A 136 -12.50 -3.67 -0.76
C ALA A 136 -12.42 -3.12 0.66
N ILE A 137 -11.39 -2.32 0.92
CA ILE A 137 -11.21 -1.57 2.16
C ILE A 137 -10.77 -0.17 1.79
N SER A 138 -11.40 0.85 2.39
CA SER A 138 -11.05 2.25 2.17
C SER A 138 -11.28 3.05 3.45
N GLY A 139 -10.61 4.17 3.61
CA GLY A 139 -10.82 5.08 4.73
C GLY A 139 -11.17 6.49 4.28
N ASP A 140 -11.79 7.25 5.17
CA ASP A 140 -12.07 8.66 4.97
C ASP A 140 -11.15 9.56 5.82
N ASN A 141 -11.25 10.88 5.59
CA ASN A 141 -10.48 11.89 6.33
C ASN A 141 -10.95 12.08 7.78
N LYS A 142 -12.03 11.40 8.18
CA LYS A 142 -12.58 11.44 9.54
C LYS A 142 -12.14 10.25 10.40
N GLY A 143 -11.38 9.32 9.80
CA GLY A 143 -10.88 8.12 10.45
C GLY A 143 -11.85 6.93 10.43
N CYS A 144 -12.93 7.01 9.64
CA CYS A 144 -13.79 5.86 9.39
C CYS A 144 -13.14 4.93 8.36
N VAL A 145 -13.26 3.63 8.58
CA VAL A 145 -12.83 2.60 7.63
C VAL A 145 -14.07 1.90 7.08
N TRP A 146 -14.17 1.90 5.77
CA TRP A 146 -15.25 1.28 5.01
C TRP A 146 -14.78 -0.07 4.49
N VAL A 147 -15.57 -1.10 4.71
CA VAL A 147 -15.27 -2.47 4.28
C VAL A 147 -16.43 -2.98 3.46
N ALA A 148 -16.14 -3.50 2.28
CA ALA A 148 -17.10 -4.18 1.43
C ALA A 148 -16.84 -5.68 1.49
N GLU A 149 -17.89 -6.46 1.74
CA GLU A 149 -17.86 -7.93 1.71
C GLU A 149 -18.90 -8.49 0.74
N ILE A 150 -18.62 -9.66 0.19
CA ILE A 150 -19.61 -10.42 -0.59
C ILE A 150 -20.11 -11.55 0.30
N GLY A 151 -21.37 -11.43 0.76
CA GLY A 151 -22.11 -12.53 1.36
C GLY A 151 -22.48 -13.59 0.31
N ARG A 152 -22.46 -14.85 0.70
CA ARG A 152 -23.04 -15.94 -0.10
C ARG A 152 -24.52 -16.05 0.14
#